data_4af5fa80a2d6474098c01f2df3dc2135
#
_entry.id   4af5fa80a2d6474098c01f2df3dc2135
#
_cell.length_a   1.000
_cell.length_b   1.000
_cell.length_c   1.000
_cell.angle_alpha   90.00
_cell.angle_beta   90.00
_cell.angle_gamma   90.00
#
_symmetry.space_group_name_H-M   'P 1'
#
loop_
_entity.id
_entity.type
_entity.pdbx_description
1 polymer ?
#
loop_
_entity_poly.entity_id
_entity_poly.type
_entity_poly.pdbx_seq_one_letter_code
_entity_poly.pdbx_strand_id
1 'polypeptide(L)'
;MDVSKQKLVIIDTGCANLASVRMAFERLGVQPLVSSVAADIEQADKLILPGVGTAVAAMKNLNERGLVPLIRAAKQPLLGFCLGMQMLAEASEESMGTDDSSERLIDCLGIVPGKIRLMEVGNLRLPHMGWNQIEHDETHPLLKGIPSGSYFYFVHSYALEVTEATLATCDYGNPFTAIVGGVAEHSNFFGAQFHPERSGAAGARLLQNFLEL
;
A
#
# COMPACT_ATOMS: atom_id res chain seq x y z
N MET A 1 7.18 13.65 -18.50
CA MET A 1 7.61 14.68 -17.51
C MET A 1 8.96 14.26 -16.92
N ASP A 2 9.77 15.23 -16.51
CA ASP A 2 11.03 14.92 -15.82
C ASP A 2 10.69 14.56 -14.37
N VAL A 3 10.66 13.27 -14.05
CA VAL A 3 10.30 12.74 -12.73
C VAL A 3 11.22 13.23 -11.61
N SER A 4 12.45 13.64 -11.94
CA SER A 4 13.43 14.13 -10.96
C SER A 4 13.03 15.46 -10.29
N LYS A 5 12.08 16.19 -10.88
CA LYS A 5 11.58 17.48 -10.39
C LYS A 5 10.29 17.37 -9.58
N GLN A 6 9.71 16.17 -9.50
CA GLN A 6 8.48 15.96 -8.75
C GLN A 6 8.72 16.08 -7.24
N LYS A 7 7.84 16.76 -6.53
CA LYS A 7 7.79 16.76 -5.06
C LYS A 7 7.10 15.49 -4.60
N LEU A 8 7.88 14.42 -4.39
CA LEU A 8 7.42 13.17 -3.80
C LEU A 8 7.50 13.27 -2.28
N VAL A 9 6.38 13.04 -1.60
CA VAL A 9 6.33 13.01 -0.13
C VAL A 9 6.02 11.59 0.35
N ILE A 10 6.91 11.05 1.18
CA ILE A 10 6.65 9.85 1.98
C ILE A 10 6.03 10.31 3.29
N ILE A 11 4.78 9.91 3.52
CA ILE A 11 4.06 10.29 4.74
C ILE A 11 4.69 9.58 5.93
N ASP A 12 5.19 10.37 6.90
CA ASP A 12 5.74 9.84 8.14
C ASP A 12 4.60 9.43 9.09
N THR A 13 4.26 8.16 9.04
CA THR A 13 3.22 7.55 9.91
C THR A 13 3.73 7.23 11.31
N GLY A 14 5.02 7.42 11.59
CA GLY A 14 5.66 7.04 12.85
C GLY A 14 5.95 5.55 13.01
N CYS A 15 5.56 4.71 12.06
CA CYS A 15 5.68 3.24 12.12
C CYS A 15 6.03 2.68 10.74
N ALA A 16 7.18 3.01 10.15
CA ALA A 16 7.54 2.46 8.84
C ALA A 16 9.05 2.32 8.66
N ASN A 17 9.46 1.40 7.79
CA ASN A 17 10.83 1.33 7.32
C ASN A 17 11.05 2.38 6.20
N LEU A 18 11.07 3.64 6.58
CA LEU A 18 11.16 4.79 5.67
C LEU A 18 12.46 4.79 4.86
N ALA A 19 13.55 4.28 5.43
CA ALA A 19 14.86 4.29 4.78
C ALA A 19 14.86 3.46 3.50
N SER A 20 14.31 2.24 3.53
CA SER A 20 14.24 1.36 2.35
C SER A 20 13.37 1.96 1.25
N VAL A 21 12.24 2.54 1.61
CA VAL A 21 11.32 3.21 0.68
C VAL A 21 12.02 4.43 0.04
N ARG A 22 12.65 5.28 0.84
CA ARG A 22 13.40 6.44 0.36
C ARG A 22 14.49 6.04 -0.62
N MET A 23 15.34 5.07 -0.25
CA MET A 23 16.41 4.58 -1.11
C MET A 23 15.91 3.99 -2.45
N ALA A 24 14.71 3.40 -2.47
CA ALA A 24 14.13 2.89 -3.71
C ALA A 24 13.83 4.02 -4.70
N PHE A 25 13.28 5.14 -4.24
CA PHE A 25 13.03 6.31 -5.08
C PHE A 25 14.32 7.07 -5.44
N GLU A 26 15.29 7.15 -4.52
CA GLU A 26 16.61 7.74 -4.80
C GLU A 26 17.32 7.03 -5.96
N ARG A 27 17.22 5.68 -6.03
CA ARG A 27 17.73 4.90 -7.17
C ARG A 27 17.04 5.22 -8.50
N LEU A 28 15.81 5.73 -8.47
CA LEU A 28 15.07 6.21 -9.63
C LEU A 28 15.32 7.70 -9.95
N GLY A 29 16.26 8.35 -9.22
CA GLY A 29 16.61 9.74 -9.43
C GLY A 29 15.69 10.76 -8.76
N VAL A 30 14.77 10.32 -7.90
CA VAL A 30 13.87 11.20 -7.15
C VAL A 30 14.32 11.29 -5.69
N GLN A 31 14.34 12.51 -5.13
CA GLN A 31 14.67 12.75 -3.72
C GLN A 31 13.37 12.96 -2.92
N PRO A 32 12.81 11.91 -2.26
CA PRO A 32 11.57 12.07 -1.53
C PRO A 32 11.78 12.84 -0.22
N LEU A 33 10.81 13.69 0.10
CA LEU A 33 10.70 14.30 1.42
C LEU A 33 9.93 13.38 2.35
N VAL A 34 10.46 13.07 3.52
CA VAL A 34 9.72 12.36 4.59
C VAL A 34 9.12 13.42 5.49
N SER A 35 7.79 13.48 5.59
CA SER A 35 7.10 14.52 6.35
C SER A 35 5.73 14.04 6.87
N SER A 36 5.33 14.58 8.04
CA SER A 36 3.97 14.55 8.56
C SER A 36 3.33 15.94 8.59
N VAL A 37 3.99 16.94 8.01
CA VAL A 37 3.51 18.32 7.99
C VAL A 37 2.45 18.48 6.91
N ALA A 38 1.29 19.04 7.27
CA ALA A 38 0.14 19.21 6.36
C ALA A 38 0.53 19.94 5.05
N ALA A 39 1.25 21.06 5.16
CA ALA A 39 1.67 21.82 3.99
C ALA A 39 2.55 21.04 3.02
N ASP A 40 3.38 20.13 3.51
CA ASP A 40 4.20 19.28 2.64
C ASP A 40 3.37 18.25 1.90
N ILE A 41 2.39 17.64 2.59
CA ILE A 41 1.47 16.66 2.03
C ILE A 41 0.57 17.31 0.98
N GLU A 42 -0.03 18.47 1.30
CA GLU A 42 -0.91 19.20 0.39
C GLU A 42 -0.22 19.71 -0.88
N GLN A 43 1.07 20.08 -0.78
CA GLN A 43 1.87 20.59 -1.90
C GLN A 43 2.64 19.51 -2.65
N ALA A 44 2.50 18.25 -2.26
CA ALA A 44 3.16 17.16 -2.95
C ALA A 44 2.55 16.92 -4.33
N ASP A 45 3.38 16.58 -5.32
CA ASP A 45 2.90 16.07 -6.61
C ASP A 45 2.43 14.62 -6.49
N LYS A 46 3.06 13.84 -5.60
CA LYS A 46 2.72 12.43 -5.32
C LYS A 46 2.99 12.07 -3.87
N LEU A 47 2.20 11.13 -3.37
CA LEU A 47 2.26 10.66 -1.99
C LEU A 47 2.59 9.17 -1.92
N ILE A 48 3.42 8.81 -0.94
CA ILE A 48 3.63 7.41 -0.54
C ILE A 48 3.10 7.24 0.87
N LEU A 49 2.28 6.22 1.08
CA LEU A 49 1.79 5.80 2.38
C LEU A 49 2.46 4.48 2.77
N PRO A 50 3.61 4.50 3.44
CA PRO A 50 4.24 3.29 3.92
C PRO A 50 3.54 2.81 5.19
N GLY A 51 3.69 1.52 5.50
CA GLY A 51 3.19 1.00 6.77
C GLY A 51 3.83 -0.32 7.13
N VAL A 52 4.17 -0.49 8.41
CA VAL A 52 4.57 -1.75 9.04
C VAL A 52 3.96 -1.85 10.43
N GLY A 53 3.82 -3.06 10.95
CA GLY A 53 3.18 -3.30 12.25
C GLY A 53 1.71 -3.68 12.09
N THR A 54 0.84 -3.23 12.99
CA THR A 54 -0.57 -3.57 13.01
C THR A 54 -1.47 -2.42 12.58
N ALA A 55 -2.64 -2.75 12.03
CA ALA A 55 -3.64 -1.74 11.62
C ALA A 55 -4.06 -0.84 12.78
N VAL A 56 -4.21 -1.40 13.99
CA VAL A 56 -4.53 -0.63 15.22
C VAL A 56 -3.50 0.47 15.48
N ALA A 57 -2.23 0.08 15.53
CA ALA A 57 -1.15 1.02 15.82
C ALA A 57 -1.01 2.08 14.72
N ALA A 58 -1.13 1.67 13.45
CA ALA A 58 -1.03 2.56 12.31
C ALA A 58 -2.17 3.59 12.29
N MET A 59 -3.43 3.15 12.43
CA MET A 59 -4.58 4.05 12.44
C MET A 59 -4.58 4.98 13.66
N LYS A 60 -4.15 4.47 14.83
CA LYS A 60 -3.94 5.32 16.02
C LYS A 60 -2.94 6.44 15.72
N ASN A 61 -1.77 6.11 15.17
CA ASN A 61 -0.75 7.11 14.84
C ASN A 61 -1.23 8.12 13.79
N LEU A 62 -1.95 7.66 12.74
CA LEU A 62 -2.52 8.57 11.75
C LEU A 62 -3.50 9.56 12.40
N ASN A 63 -4.36 9.08 13.31
CA ASN A 63 -5.31 9.94 14.03
C ASN A 63 -4.62 10.92 14.96
N GLU A 64 -3.67 10.46 15.80
CA GLU A 64 -2.93 11.31 16.73
C GLU A 64 -2.11 12.41 16.04
N ARG A 65 -1.65 12.14 14.82
CA ARG A 65 -0.91 13.11 13.98
C ARG A 65 -1.82 13.97 13.09
N GLY A 66 -3.15 13.76 13.13
CA GLY A 66 -4.10 14.49 12.29
C GLY A 66 -3.97 14.18 10.79
N LEU A 67 -3.39 13.03 10.42
CA LEU A 67 -3.11 12.67 9.02
C LEU A 67 -4.32 12.08 8.30
N VAL A 68 -5.28 11.49 9.00
CA VAL A 68 -6.47 10.88 8.39
C VAL A 68 -7.25 11.86 7.52
N PRO A 69 -7.65 13.07 7.99
CA PRO A 69 -8.37 14.02 7.15
C PRO A 69 -7.52 14.53 5.98
N LEU A 70 -6.20 14.68 6.15
CA LEU A 70 -5.30 15.11 5.08
C LEU A 70 -5.20 14.08 3.96
N ILE A 71 -5.05 12.80 4.31
CA ILE A 71 -4.98 11.71 3.33
C ILE A 71 -6.31 11.57 2.59
N ARG A 72 -7.44 11.62 3.30
CA ARG A 72 -8.77 11.54 2.66
C ARG A 72 -9.07 12.73 1.74
N ALA A 73 -8.54 13.92 2.05
CA ALA A 73 -8.74 15.11 1.24
C ALA A 73 -7.76 15.23 0.06
N ALA A 74 -6.69 14.44 0.06
CA ALA A 74 -5.64 14.49 -0.96
C ALA A 74 -6.20 14.20 -2.36
N LYS A 75 -5.73 14.94 -3.36
CA LYS A 75 -6.15 14.80 -4.77
C LYS A 75 -5.01 14.33 -5.68
N GLN A 76 -3.77 14.41 -5.22
CA GLN A 76 -2.60 13.91 -5.93
C GLN A 76 -2.51 12.38 -5.83
N PRO A 77 -1.86 11.71 -6.80
CA PRO A 77 -1.67 10.27 -6.75
C PRO A 77 -1.02 9.80 -5.45
N LEU A 78 -1.56 8.72 -4.90
CA LEU A 78 -1.05 8.09 -3.68
C LEU A 78 -0.79 6.60 -3.92
N LEU A 79 0.33 6.08 -3.40
CA LEU A 79 0.62 4.64 -3.41
C LEU A 79 0.93 4.15 -1.99
N GLY A 80 0.09 3.23 -1.50
CA GLY A 80 0.25 2.55 -0.21
C GLY A 80 1.06 1.26 -0.34
N PHE A 81 1.98 0.96 0.61
CA PHE A 81 2.77 -0.27 0.64
C PHE A 81 2.40 -1.12 1.85
N CYS A 82 2.13 -2.40 1.62
CA CYS A 82 1.83 -3.40 2.64
C CYS A 82 0.72 -2.89 3.59
N LEU A 83 1.01 -2.62 4.85
CA LEU A 83 0.05 -2.03 5.78
C LEU A 83 -0.49 -0.68 5.28
N GLY A 84 0.32 0.11 4.54
CA GLY A 84 -0.14 1.35 3.89
C GLY A 84 -1.27 1.11 2.89
N MET A 85 -1.21 0.02 2.10
CA MET A 85 -2.34 -0.41 1.27
C MET A 85 -3.53 -0.82 2.13
N GLN A 86 -3.30 -1.63 3.18
CA GLN A 86 -4.38 -2.12 4.04
C GLN A 86 -5.13 -0.98 4.73
N MET A 87 -4.43 0.09 5.11
CA MET A 87 -5.08 1.29 5.67
C MET A 87 -6.02 2.00 4.69
N LEU A 88 -5.89 1.80 3.37
CA LEU A 88 -6.83 2.37 2.39
C LEU A 88 -8.21 1.70 2.44
N ALA A 89 -8.33 0.47 2.93
CA ALA A 89 -9.58 -0.28 3.02
C ALA A 89 -10.61 0.39 3.96
N GLU A 90 -11.82 -0.15 3.99
CA GLU A 90 -12.87 0.31 4.92
C GLU A 90 -12.53 -0.02 6.36
N ALA A 91 -12.07 -1.25 6.62
CA ALA A 91 -11.77 -1.73 7.95
C ALA A 91 -10.77 -2.90 7.95
N SER A 92 -10.23 -3.22 9.11
CA SER A 92 -9.32 -4.36 9.32
C SER A 92 -9.70 -5.17 10.54
N GLU A 93 -9.56 -6.50 10.44
CA GLU A 93 -9.69 -7.45 11.56
C GLU A 93 -8.42 -7.51 12.41
N GLU A 94 -7.31 -6.92 11.96
CA GLU A 94 -6.04 -7.01 12.66
C GLU A 94 -6.07 -6.27 14.00
N SER A 95 -6.27 -7.01 15.08
CA SER A 95 -6.28 -6.50 16.45
C SER A 95 -4.92 -6.67 17.16
N MET A 96 -4.73 -6.01 18.29
CA MET A 96 -3.48 -6.07 19.08
C MET A 96 -3.35 -7.36 19.91
N GLY A 97 -4.00 -8.47 19.57
CA GLY A 97 -3.74 -9.77 20.19
C GLY A 97 -4.04 -9.86 21.70
N THR A 98 -4.94 -9.03 22.24
CA THR A 98 -5.42 -9.16 23.62
C THR A 98 -6.71 -9.95 23.64
N ASP A 99 -6.72 -10.99 24.45
CA ASP A 99 -7.85 -11.85 24.77
C ASP A 99 -9.19 -11.11 24.81
N ASP A 100 -10.21 -11.83 24.30
CA ASP A 100 -11.62 -11.53 24.48
C ASP A 100 -12.15 -10.30 23.73
N SER A 101 -12.11 -10.36 22.40
CA SER A 101 -13.08 -9.58 21.64
C SER A 101 -13.40 -10.25 20.30
N SER A 102 -14.54 -10.95 20.30
CA SER A 102 -15.35 -11.13 19.12
C SER A 102 -15.26 -9.91 18.20
N GLU A 103 -14.70 -10.09 16.98
CA GLU A 103 -14.97 -9.29 15.77
C GLU A 103 -14.95 -7.75 15.90
N ARG A 104 -13.97 -7.16 16.55
CA ARG A 104 -13.81 -5.70 16.46
C ARG A 104 -13.02 -5.36 15.20
N LEU A 105 -13.76 -5.01 14.15
CA LEU A 105 -13.21 -4.33 13.00
C LEU A 105 -12.68 -2.96 13.42
N ILE A 106 -11.50 -2.62 12.93
CA ILE A 106 -10.90 -1.31 13.12
C ILE A 106 -11.18 -0.50 11.87
N ASP A 107 -11.84 0.63 12.00
CA ASP A 107 -12.07 1.53 10.89
C ASP A 107 -10.74 2.04 10.33
N CYS A 108 -10.59 1.90 9.02
CA CYS A 108 -9.44 2.39 8.26
C CYS A 108 -9.79 3.68 7.50
N LEU A 109 -9.11 3.97 6.40
CA LEU A 109 -9.32 5.22 5.66
C LEU A 109 -10.60 5.23 4.81
N GLY A 110 -11.18 4.06 4.48
CA GLY A 110 -12.42 3.95 3.70
C GLY A 110 -12.31 4.49 2.28
N ILE A 111 -11.16 4.36 1.65
CA ILE A 111 -10.85 4.85 0.29
C ILE A 111 -11.11 3.77 -0.76
N VAL A 112 -10.80 2.52 -0.43
CA VAL A 112 -11.07 1.36 -1.29
C VAL A 112 -12.10 0.45 -0.63
N PRO A 113 -13.00 -0.18 -1.41
CA PRO A 113 -14.01 -1.07 -0.86
C PRO A 113 -13.39 -2.36 -0.31
N GLY A 114 -14.01 -2.90 0.72
CA GLY A 114 -13.67 -4.17 1.32
C GLY A 114 -12.93 -4.06 2.65
N LYS A 115 -12.71 -5.24 3.24
CA LYS A 115 -12.13 -5.37 4.58
C LYS A 115 -10.86 -6.20 4.52
N ILE A 116 -9.92 -5.83 5.36
CA ILE A 116 -8.69 -6.59 5.58
C ILE A 116 -9.00 -7.73 6.55
N ARG A 117 -8.73 -8.97 6.14
CA ARG A 117 -9.03 -10.17 6.91
C ARG A 117 -7.78 -11.03 7.09
N LEU A 118 -7.80 -11.85 8.16
CA LEU A 118 -6.80 -12.90 8.31
C LEU A 118 -6.93 -13.87 7.13
N MET A 119 -5.80 -14.19 6.51
CA MET A 119 -5.80 -15.06 5.33
C MET A 119 -6.14 -16.51 5.72
N GLU A 120 -7.06 -17.11 4.98
CA GLU A 120 -7.34 -18.55 5.05
C GLU A 120 -6.40 -19.28 4.08
N VAL A 121 -5.34 -19.89 4.61
CA VAL A 121 -4.24 -20.45 3.79
C VAL A 121 -4.16 -21.97 3.83
N GLY A 122 -5.19 -22.64 4.38
CA GLY A 122 -5.21 -24.10 4.53
C GLY A 122 -4.02 -24.63 5.34
N ASN A 123 -3.17 -25.47 4.72
CA ASN A 123 -1.99 -26.05 5.37
C ASN A 123 -0.72 -25.19 5.23
N LEU A 124 -0.79 -24.04 4.56
CA LEU A 124 0.34 -23.13 4.43
C LEU A 124 0.58 -22.37 5.74
N ARG A 125 1.76 -21.78 5.88
CA ARG A 125 2.13 -21.04 7.09
C ARG A 125 1.82 -19.55 6.94
N LEU A 126 1.38 -18.93 8.02
CA LEU A 126 1.36 -17.47 8.16
C LEU A 126 2.54 -17.01 9.03
N PRO A 127 3.13 -15.83 8.75
CA PRO A 127 2.78 -14.95 7.62
C PRO A 127 3.14 -15.55 6.25
N HIS A 128 2.41 -15.16 5.20
CA HIS A 128 2.88 -15.29 3.82
C HIS A 128 4.17 -14.48 3.69
N MET A 129 5.31 -15.13 3.68
CA MET A 129 6.62 -14.50 3.67
C MET A 129 7.48 -15.08 2.54
N GLY A 130 7.87 -14.23 1.61
CA GLY A 130 8.72 -14.62 0.48
C GLY A 130 8.29 -14.03 -0.84
N TRP A 131 8.86 -14.59 -1.91
CA TRP A 131 8.56 -14.20 -3.29
C TRP A 131 7.37 -15.00 -3.80
N ASN A 132 6.38 -14.29 -4.37
CA ASN A 132 5.23 -14.91 -5.02
C ASN A 132 4.83 -14.13 -6.26
N GLN A 133 4.09 -14.78 -7.17
CA GLN A 133 3.67 -14.23 -8.44
C GLN A 133 2.36 -13.45 -8.29
N ILE A 134 2.24 -12.36 -9.04
CA ILE A 134 0.97 -11.65 -9.19
C ILE A 134 0.41 -11.85 -10.60
N GLU A 135 -0.91 -11.93 -10.69
CA GLU A 135 -1.64 -12.05 -11.95
C GLU A 135 -2.45 -10.79 -12.22
N HIS A 136 -2.40 -10.29 -13.46
CA HIS A 136 -3.13 -9.10 -13.90
C HIS A 136 -3.29 -9.08 -15.44
N ASP A 137 -4.11 -8.19 -15.96
CA ASP A 137 -4.40 -8.05 -17.38
C ASP A 137 -3.45 -7.09 -18.13
N GLU A 138 -2.46 -6.51 -17.46
CA GLU A 138 -1.47 -5.57 -18.01
C GLU A 138 -2.04 -4.27 -18.62
N THR A 139 -3.34 -4.02 -18.50
CA THR A 139 -3.97 -2.84 -19.13
C THR A 139 -3.77 -1.56 -18.33
N HIS A 140 -3.58 -1.67 -17.00
CA HIS A 140 -3.44 -0.52 -16.14
C HIS A 140 -2.05 0.14 -16.25
N PRO A 141 -1.95 1.49 -16.37
CA PRO A 141 -0.66 2.18 -16.51
C PRO A 141 0.36 1.87 -15.40
N LEU A 142 -0.09 1.65 -14.17
CA LEU A 142 0.76 1.25 -13.04
C LEU A 142 1.49 -0.08 -13.29
N LEU A 143 0.92 -0.97 -14.12
CA LEU A 143 1.45 -2.31 -14.43
C LEU A 143 2.20 -2.38 -15.76
N LYS A 144 2.33 -1.25 -16.45
CA LYS A 144 2.99 -1.18 -17.75
C LYS A 144 4.40 -1.75 -17.74
N GLY A 145 4.64 -2.76 -18.59
CA GLY A 145 5.96 -3.41 -18.72
C GLY A 145 6.33 -4.32 -17.54
N ILE A 146 5.35 -4.73 -16.76
CA ILE A 146 5.46 -5.78 -15.73
C ILE A 146 4.63 -6.94 -16.24
N PRO A 147 5.23 -8.05 -16.70
CA PRO A 147 4.47 -9.21 -17.16
C PRO A 147 3.64 -9.84 -16.05
N SER A 148 2.42 -10.31 -16.36
CA SER A 148 1.67 -11.17 -15.44
C SER A 148 2.49 -12.41 -15.10
N GLY A 149 2.43 -12.88 -13.86
CA GLY A 149 3.33 -13.91 -13.32
C GLY A 149 4.66 -13.37 -12.79
N SER A 150 4.88 -12.05 -12.76
CA SER A 150 6.06 -11.44 -12.15
C SER A 150 6.10 -11.65 -10.65
N TYR A 151 7.31 -11.89 -10.11
CA TYR A 151 7.53 -12.12 -8.68
C TYR A 151 7.71 -10.82 -7.91
N PHE A 152 7.03 -10.76 -6.75
CA PHE A 152 7.17 -9.70 -5.75
C PHE A 152 7.39 -10.27 -4.36
N TYR A 153 7.95 -9.47 -3.45
CA TYR A 153 8.25 -9.89 -2.09
C TYR A 153 7.12 -9.50 -1.13
N PHE A 154 6.54 -10.50 -0.48
CA PHE A 154 5.44 -10.39 0.48
C PHE A 154 5.90 -10.69 1.90
N VAL A 155 5.28 -10.05 2.88
CA VAL A 155 5.35 -10.42 4.29
C VAL A 155 4.11 -9.89 5.01
N HIS A 156 3.06 -10.72 5.09
CA HIS A 156 1.78 -10.34 5.71
C HIS A 156 0.97 -11.59 6.10
N SER A 157 0.08 -11.43 7.09
CA SER A 157 -0.91 -12.45 7.49
C SER A 157 -2.34 -12.04 7.14
N TYR A 158 -2.56 -10.75 6.96
CA TYR A 158 -3.86 -10.18 6.62
C TYR A 158 -3.82 -9.65 5.19
N ALA A 159 -4.94 -9.73 4.48
CA ALA A 159 -5.06 -9.27 3.10
C ALA A 159 -6.45 -8.73 2.80
N LEU A 160 -6.56 -7.93 1.74
CA LEU A 160 -7.81 -7.52 1.14
C LEU A 160 -8.33 -8.66 0.24
N GLU A 161 -9.59 -9.03 0.41
CA GLU A 161 -10.29 -9.94 -0.53
C GLU A 161 -10.28 -9.34 -1.95
N VAL A 162 -10.50 -10.20 -2.94
CA VAL A 162 -10.64 -9.74 -4.33
C VAL A 162 -11.96 -8.98 -4.48
N THR A 163 -11.89 -7.74 -4.98
CA THR A 163 -13.02 -6.83 -5.18
C THR A 163 -13.00 -6.26 -6.60
N GLU A 164 -14.00 -5.47 -6.97
CA GLU A 164 -14.00 -4.73 -8.24
C GLU A 164 -12.86 -3.69 -8.34
N ALA A 165 -12.27 -3.30 -7.23
CA ALA A 165 -11.11 -2.40 -7.19
C ALA A 165 -9.76 -3.10 -7.33
N THR A 166 -9.75 -4.44 -7.43
CA THR A 166 -8.53 -5.24 -7.57
C THR A 166 -7.92 -5.05 -8.97
N LEU A 167 -6.67 -4.63 -9.02
CA LEU A 167 -5.88 -4.47 -10.26
C LEU A 167 -4.95 -5.67 -10.51
N ALA A 168 -4.54 -6.36 -9.45
CA ALA A 168 -3.74 -7.58 -9.54
C ALA A 168 -4.06 -8.50 -8.36
N THR A 169 -4.02 -9.80 -8.61
CA THR A 169 -4.23 -10.85 -7.60
C THR A 169 -2.94 -11.61 -7.32
N CYS A 170 -2.87 -12.26 -6.17
CA CYS A 170 -1.87 -13.26 -5.83
C CYS A 170 -2.58 -14.43 -5.16
N ASP A 171 -2.10 -15.64 -5.36
CA ASP A 171 -2.60 -16.84 -4.68
C ASP A 171 -1.63 -17.31 -3.61
N TYR A 172 -2.16 -17.54 -2.41
CA TYR A 172 -1.45 -18.19 -1.31
C TYR A 172 -2.46 -19.01 -0.49
N GLY A 173 -2.86 -20.13 -1.04
CA GLY A 173 -3.94 -20.97 -0.52
C GLY A 173 -5.33 -20.53 -0.96
N ASN A 174 -5.56 -19.22 -0.97
CA ASN A 174 -6.70 -18.56 -1.60
C ASN A 174 -6.22 -17.28 -2.30
N PRO A 175 -6.89 -16.85 -3.38
CA PRO A 175 -6.56 -15.61 -4.05
C PRO A 175 -6.90 -14.39 -3.17
N PHE A 176 -6.02 -13.39 -3.21
CA PHE A 176 -6.19 -12.10 -2.54
C PHE A 176 -5.76 -10.94 -3.44
N THR A 177 -6.12 -9.73 -3.07
CA THR A 177 -5.74 -8.51 -3.77
C THR A 177 -4.28 -8.18 -3.53
N ALA A 178 -3.44 -8.30 -4.57
CA ALA A 178 -2.03 -7.93 -4.54
C ALA A 178 -1.81 -6.45 -4.85
N ILE A 179 -2.62 -5.89 -5.76
CA ILE A 179 -2.67 -4.44 -6.06
C ILE A 179 -4.13 -4.01 -6.12
N VAL A 180 -4.43 -2.90 -5.46
CA VAL A 180 -5.76 -2.26 -5.48
C VAL A 180 -5.67 -0.87 -6.09
N GLY A 181 -6.71 -0.45 -6.81
CA GLY A 181 -6.95 0.92 -7.24
C GLY A 181 -8.04 1.57 -6.42
N GLY A 182 -7.94 2.87 -6.19
CA GLY A 182 -9.00 3.61 -5.56
C GLY A 182 -10.20 3.78 -6.50
N VAL A 183 -11.32 4.16 -5.92
CA VAL A 183 -12.58 4.33 -6.64
C VAL A 183 -13.07 5.78 -6.55
N ALA A 184 -13.95 6.16 -7.46
CA ALA A 184 -14.58 7.49 -7.49
C ALA A 184 -13.55 8.63 -7.43
N GLU A 185 -13.66 9.49 -6.43
CA GLU A 185 -12.79 10.67 -6.27
C GLU A 185 -11.33 10.34 -5.92
N HIS A 186 -11.04 9.10 -5.53
CA HIS A 186 -9.70 8.57 -5.22
C HIS A 186 -9.19 7.61 -6.29
N SER A 187 -9.67 7.68 -7.52
CA SER A 187 -9.27 6.79 -8.62
C SER A 187 -7.77 6.81 -8.96
N ASN A 188 -7.02 7.78 -8.44
CA ASN A 188 -5.57 7.89 -8.53
C ASN A 188 -4.82 7.42 -7.27
N PHE A 189 -5.54 6.80 -6.33
CA PHE A 189 -4.92 6.15 -5.17
C PHE A 189 -4.72 4.67 -5.50
N PHE A 190 -3.59 4.14 -5.09
CA PHE A 190 -3.21 2.76 -5.33
C PHE A 190 -2.63 2.14 -4.07
N GLY A 191 -2.69 0.80 -3.99
CA GLY A 191 -2.03 0.06 -2.93
C GLY A 191 -1.39 -1.21 -3.46
N ALA A 192 -0.22 -1.57 -2.94
CA ALA A 192 0.46 -2.84 -3.19
C ALA A 192 0.63 -3.60 -1.85
N GLN A 193 0.15 -4.85 -1.78
CA GLN A 193 0.28 -5.68 -0.59
C GLN A 193 1.72 -6.13 -0.34
N PHE A 194 2.48 -6.24 -1.40
CA PHE A 194 3.91 -6.54 -1.35
C PHE A 194 4.75 -5.28 -1.07
N HIS A 195 6.05 -5.47 -0.97
CA HIS A 195 7.04 -4.42 -0.80
C HIS A 195 7.75 -4.12 -2.13
N PRO A 196 7.31 -3.11 -2.92
CA PRO A 196 7.96 -2.78 -4.19
C PRO A 196 9.44 -2.46 -4.01
N GLU A 197 9.81 -1.78 -2.91
CA GLU A 197 11.19 -1.40 -2.58
C GLU A 197 12.12 -2.60 -2.34
N ARG A 198 11.54 -3.81 -2.17
CA ARG A 198 12.24 -5.08 -1.95
C ARG A 198 12.04 -6.07 -3.10
N SER A 199 11.33 -5.68 -4.15
CA SER A 199 10.88 -6.58 -5.22
C SER A 199 11.73 -6.48 -6.50
N GLY A 200 12.99 -6.10 -6.38
CA GLY A 200 13.95 -6.11 -7.50
C GLY A 200 13.50 -5.25 -8.69
N ALA A 201 13.70 -5.76 -9.90
CA ALA A 201 13.40 -5.02 -11.13
C ALA A 201 11.91 -4.78 -11.32
N ALA A 202 11.04 -5.75 -11.00
CA ALA A 202 9.59 -5.60 -11.11
C ALA A 202 9.07 -4.52 -10.14
N GLY A 203 9.57 -4.52 -8.89
CA GLY A 203 9.24 -3.47 -7.93
C GLY A 203 9.73 -2.09 -8.37
N ALA A 204 10.96 -1.97 -8.86
CA ALA A 204 11.49 -0.72 -9.39
C ALA A 204 10.67 -0.22 -10.58
N ARG A 205 10.22 -1.12 -11.47
CA ARG A 205 9.36 -0.76 -12.60
C ARG A 205 8.00 -0.24 -12.14
N LEU A 206 7.38 -0.85 -11.13
CA LEU A 206 6.11 -0.38 -10.55
C LEU A 206 6.26 1.03 -9.95
N LEU A 207 7.34 1.27 -9.20
CA LEU A 207 7.62 2.60 -8.64
C LEU A 207 7.85 3.64 -9.74
N GLN A 208 8.59 3.27 -10.81
CA GLN A 208 8.79 4.13 -11.97
C GLN A 208 7.46 4.46 -12.66
N ASN A 209 6.60 3.45 -12.89
CA ASN A 209 5.28 3.66 -13.47
C ASN A 209 4.44 4.61 -12.62
N PHE A 210 4.47 4.46 -11.28
CA PHE A 210 3.77 5.38 -10.38
C PHE A 210 4.28 6.82 -10.51
N LEU A 211 5.58 7.02 -10.67
CA LEU A 211 6.15 8.36 -10.91
C LEU A 211 5.72 8.94 -12.27
N GLU A 212 5.41 8.11 -13.25
CA GLU A 212 5.02 8.50 -14.59
C GLU A 212 3.50 8.76 -14.76
N LEU A 213 2.67 8.33 -13.78
CA LEU A 213 1.23 8.67 -13.74
C LEU A 213 1.01 10.17 -13.52
#